data_b2c6bddf2f06e4162a3b11e1d7b29151
#
_entry.id   b2c6bddf2f06e4162a3b11e1d7b29151
#
_cell.length_a   1.000
_cell.length_b   1.000
_cell.length_c   1.000
_cell.angle_alpha   90.00
_cell.angle_beta   90.00
_cell.angle_gamma   90.00
#
_symmetry.space_group_name_H-M   'P 1'
#
loop_
_entity.id
_entity.type
_entity.pdbx_description
1 polymer ?
#
loop_
_entity_poly.entity_id
_entity_poly.type
_entity_poly.pdbx_seq_one_letter_code
_entity_poly.pdbx_strand_id
1 'polypeptide(L)'
;MKLIYIKGDFMPILYCRIGYMKYYKGQQIGVDEIRDGGSYNEKNIGHEVYNFENYDGKYYGYVQHKGNMNIEYYGANKSDKYADGITIVWIARKRKNENVIVGWYENARLFRKIQKIPETVLDKRDDKSKYEFFISTDKAVLVSEEKRTFVINKTFHNTWYNPKNEKLPNGKYLNDEVLEYIKNYDSEQNDFISKISSENIEGKEKDVLVKARVNQSVFRENLLKKYNNQCCLCQLSIPDLLVASHIKPWSVSDSNEKIDVNNGLLLCANHDKLFDKGLISFDENGNIIISSKLSNMDKILSNIQNDNKIELDYNMNNYMKYHRRYIFKK
;
A
#
# COMPACT_ATOMS: atom_id res chain seq x y z
N MET A 1 -12.92 16.77 41.66
CA MET A 1 -13.97 15.93 41.07
C MET A 1 -13.28 14.96 40.10
N LYS A 2 -13.05 13.72 40.54
CA LYS A 2 -12.43 12.68 39.72
C LYS A 2 -13.44 12.24 38.68
N LEU A 3 -13.17 12.47 37.40
CA LEU A 3 -13.90 11.88 36.30
C LEU A 3 -13.63 10.36 36.32
N ILE A 4 -14.63 9.60 36.74
CA ILE A 4 -14.67 8.14 36.59
C ILE A 4 -14.98 7.90 35.11
N TYR A 5 -13.96 7.58 34.32
CA TYR A 5 -14.14 7.08 32.96
C TYR A 5 -14.63 5.63 33.04
N ILE A 6 -15.88 5.40 32.66
CA ILE A 6 -16.40 4.08 32.35
C ILE A 6 -15.60 3.59 31.13
N LYS A 7 -14.98 2.41 31.27
CA LYS A 7 -14.24 1.69 30.23
C LYS A 7 -15.16 1.34 29.05
N GLY A 8 -15.27 2.22 28.10
CA GLY A 8 -15.68 1.95 26.74
C GLY A 8 -14.55 2.47 25.85
N ASP A 9 -14.05 1.65 24.94
CA ASP A 9 -12.80 1.79 24.17
C ASP A 9 -12.66 3.14 23.47
N PHE A 10 -12.19 4.14 24.18
CA PHE A 10 -11.79 5.42 23.58
C PHE A 10 -10.32 5.28 23.14
N MET A 11 -10.09 4.83 21.92
CA MET A 11 -8.76 4.89 21.33
C MET A 11 -8.45 6.34 20.96
N PRO A 12 -7.45 6.96 21.59
CA PRO A 12 -7.07 8.34 21.28
C PRO A 12 -6.53 8.41 19.85
N ILE A 13 -7.02 9.40 19.07
CA ILE A 13 -6.61 9.60 17.68
C ILE A 13 -5.84 10.91 17.54
N LEU A 14 -4.76 10.86 16.77
CA LEU A 14 -4.00 12.03 16.34
C LEU A 14 -3.92 12.03 14.81
N TYR A 15 -4.33 13.13 14.20
CA TYR A 15 -4.18 13.36 12.77
C TYR A 15 -2.88 14.11 12.49
N CYS A 16 -2.07 13.59 11.60
CA CYS A 16 -0.80 14.19 11.17
C CYS A 16 -0.84 14.48 9.66
N ARG A 17 -0.67 15.76 9.30
CA ARG A 17 -0.61 16.18 7.90
C ARG A 17 0.84 16.16 7.41
N ILE A 18 1.07 15.44 6.33
CA ILE A 18 2.36 15.25 5.66
C ILE A 18 2.26 15.59 4.17
N GLY A 19 3.37 15.66 3.48
CA GLY A 19 3.41 15.75 2.03
C GLY A 19 2.85 14.48 1.38
N TYR A 20 2.28 14.59 0.18
CA TYR A 20 1.71 13.46 -0.53
C TYR A 20 2.81 12.67 -1.23
N MET A 21 2.87 11.39 -0.94
CA MET A 21 3.71 10.41 -1.62
C MET A 21 2.91 9.12 -1.86
N LYS A 22 3.42 8.26 -2.71
CA LYS A 22 2.81 6.96 -2.98
C LYS A 22 3.19 5.92 -1.93
N TYR A 23 4.48 5.79 -1.62
CA TYR A 23 5.01 4.69 -0.81
C TYR A 23 5.60 5.11 0.54
N TYR A 24 6.08 6.35 0.68
CA TYR A 24 6.74 6.84 1.90
C TYR A 24 7.90 5.95 2.38
N LYS A 25 8.71 5.46 1.44
CA LYS A 25 9.90 4.62 1.64
C LYS A 25 11.19 5.29 1.17
N GLY A 26 11.29 6.58 1.42
CA GLY A 26 12.31 7.45 0.85
C GLY A 26 11.89 8.04 -0.50
N GLN A 27 12.47 9.18 -0.82
CA GLN A 27 12.19 9.86 -2.08
C GLN A 27 12.93 9.18 -3.24
N GLN A 28 12.21 8.90 -4.32
CA GLN A 28 12.73 8.32 -5.54
C GLN A 28 12.35 9.21 -6.72
N ILE A 29 13.35 9.87 -7.31
CA ILE A 29 13.14 10.82 -8.41
C ILE A 29 12.42 10.14 -9.58
N GLY A 30 11.33 10.77 -10.06
CA GLY A 30 10.51 10.26 -11.15
C GLY A 30 9.59 9.09 -10.79
N VAL A 31 9.65 8.55 -9.56
CA VAL A 31 8.85 7.40 -9.13
C VAL A 31 7.95 7.75 -7.94
N ASP A 32 8.52 8.25 -6.85
CA ASP A 32 7.81 8.63 -5.64
C ASP A 32 8.45 9.85 -5.00
N GLU A 33 8.03 11.00 -5.47
CA GLU A 33 8.49 12.30 -4.98
C GLU A 33 7.44 12.93 -4.08
N ILE A 34 7.91 13.58 -2.99
CA ILE A 34 7.01 14.27 -2.09
C ILE A 34 6.39 15.49 -2.78
N ARG A 35 5.08 15.61 -2.71
CA ARG A 35 4.30 16.76 -3.23
C ARG A 35 3.58 17.44 -2.08
N ASP A 36 3.50 18.74 -2.10
CA ASP A 36 2.95 19.55 -0.99
C ASP A 36 3.73 19.31 0.33
N GLY A 37 3.16 19.49 1.48
CA GLY A 37 3.84 19.26 2.78
C GLY A 37 4.50 20.50 3.37
N GLY A 38 4.34 21.67 2.73
CA GLY A 38 4.83 22.96 3.22
C GLY A 38 6.13 23.42 2.57
N SER A 39 6.51 24.68 2.86
CA SER A 39 7.64 25.37 2.22
C SER A 39 9.03 24.72 2.48
N TYR A 40 9.14 23.85 3.48
CA TYR A 40 10.37 23.10 3.74
C TYR A 40 10.66 22.11 2.61
N ASN A 41 9.64 21.41 2.13
CA ASN A 41 9.77 20.41 1.07
C ASN A 41 10.04 21.02 -0.33
N GLU A 42 9.88 22.34 -0.48
CA GLU A 42 10.26 23.03 -1.72
C GLU A 42 11.79 23.10 -1.93
N LYS A 43 12.56 23.03 -0.83
CA LYS A 43 14.03 23.20 -0.84
C LYS A 43 14.79 22.03 -0.19
N ASN A 44 14.10 21.18 0.57
CA ASN A 44 14.69 20.09 1.34
C ASN A 44 13.78 18.88 1.30
N ILE A 45 14.32 17.70 1.61
CA ILE A 45 13.53 16.48 1.79
C ILE A 45 13.09 16.42 3.25
N GLY A 46 11.77 16.44 3.51
CA GLY A 46 11.22 16.29 4.84
C GLY A 46 11.39 14.86 5.39
N HIS A 47 11.52 14.72 6.70
CA HIS A 47 11.73 13.42 7.33
C HIS A 47 10.52 12.47 7.19
N GLU A 48 9.33 13.00 6.85
CA GLU A 48 8.10 12.24 6.61
C GLU A 48 8.15 11.29 5.42
N VAL A 49 9.13 11.44 4.53
CA VAL A 49 9.29 10.56 3.35
C VAL A 49 9.55 9.09 3.71
N TYR A 50 9.91 8.80 4.96
CA TYR A 50 10.16 7.44 5.46
C TYR A 50 9.08 6.93 6.42
N ASN A 51 7.95 7.62 6.57
CA ASN A 51 6.94 7.27 7.57
C ASN A 51 6.38 5.85 7.43
N PHE A 52 6.46 5.23 6.25
CA PHE A 52 5.99 3.85 6.05
C PHE A 52 7.12 2.88 5.66
N GLU A 53 8.37 3.28 5.88
CA GLU A 53 9.50 2.35 5.75
C GLU A 53 9.57 1.42 6.96
N ASN A 54 9.67 0.12 6.68
CA ASN A 54 9.73 -0.92 7.70
C ASN A 54 11.18 -1.24 8.06
N TYR A 55 11.51 -1.09 9.32
CA TYR A 55 12.83 -1.44 9.87
C TYR A 55 12.68 -2.57 10.88
N ASP A 56 12.77 -3.81 10.42
CA ASP A 56 12.63 -5.02 11.23
C ASP A 56 11.33 -5.07 12.06
N GLY A 57 10.22 -4.70 11.43
CA GLY A 57 8.90 -4.67 12.06
C GLY A 57 8.58 -3.37 12.79
N LYS A 58 9.48 -2.36 12.76
CA LYS A 58 9.25 -1.04 13.36
C LYS A 58 9.11 0.04 12.31
N TYR A 59 8.27 1.02 12.61
CA TYR A 59 8.04 2.22 11.83
C TYR A 59 8.31 3.44 12.68
N TYR A 60 8.91 4.47 12.06
CA TYR A 60 9.26 5.72 12.71
C TYR A 60 8.62 6.88 11.96
N GLY A 61 7.65 7.53 12.60
CA GLY A 61 6.85 8.58 12.01
C GLY A 61 7.34 9.97 12.38
N TYR A 62 7.46 10.81 11.38
CA TYR A 62 7.77 12.22 11.53
C TYR A 62 6.60 13.07 11.04
N VAL A 63 6.30 14.11 11.80
CA VAL A 63 5.46 15.23 11.39
C VAL A 63 6.15 16.52 11.80
N GLN A 64 6.16 17.51 10.93
CA GLN A 64 6.79 18.79 11.24
C GLN A 64 6.11 19.44 12.45
N HIS A 65 6.87 19.60 13.55
CA HIS A 65 6.42 20.25 14.77
C HIS A 65 7.56 21.03 15.42
N LYS A 66 7.23 22.20 15.98
CA LYS A 66 8.17 23.01 16.76
C LYS A 66 7.92 22.80 18.25
N GLY A 67 8.96 22.37 18.97
CA GLY A 67 8.90 22.19 20.42
C GLY A 67 8.41 20.81 20.86
N ASN A 68 7.76 20.75 22.01
CA ASN A 68 7.30 19.51 22.63
C ASN A 68 5.88 19.15 22.17
N MET A 69 5.62 17.86 21.93
CA MET A 69 4.26 17.34 21.74
C MET A 69 3.50 17.35 23.07
N ASN A 70 2.24 17.77 23.05
CA ASN A 70 1.36 17.73 24.21
C ASN A 70 0.79 16.32 24.37
N ILE A 71 1.54 15.46 25.07
CA ILE A 71 1.17 14.07 25.30
C ILE A 71 0.20 13.89 26.48
N GLU A 72 0.03 14.90 27.34
CA GLU A 72 -0.97 14.89 28.42
C GLU A 72 -2.39 14.73 27.88
N TYR A 73 -2.59 15.17 26.66
CA TYR A 73 -3.84 15.03 25.94
C TYR A 73 -4.20 13.56 25.67
N TYR A 74 -3.22 12.70 25.63
CA TYR A 74 -3.30 11.26 25.40
C TYR A 74 -3.13 10.43 26.68
N GLY A 75 -3.35 11.07 27.84
CA GLY A 75 -3.36 10.41 29.14
C GLY A 75 -2.00 10.30 29.85
N ALA A 76 -0.95 10.88 29.29
CA ALA A 76 0.36 10.93 29.94
C ALA A 76 0.40 11.96 31.07
N ASN A 77 1.27 11.77 32.06
CA ASN A 77 1.55 12.76 33.09
C ASN A 77 2.57 13.80 32.60
N LYS A 78 2.69 14.93 33.31
CA LYS A 78 3.64 16.00 32.96
C LYS A 78 5.10 15.52 32.91
N SER A 79 5.45 14.54 33.72
CA SER A 79 6.79 13.95 33.81
C SER A 79 7.08 12.90 32.74
N ASP A 80 6.05 12.39 32.06
CA ASP A 80 6.20 11.30 31.12
C ASP A 80 6.90 11.76 29.85
N LYS A 81 7.71 10.87 29.29
CA LYS A 81 8.46 11.12 28.04
C LYS A 81 7.67 10.80 26.80
N TYR A 82 6.67 9.95 26.91
CA TYR A 82 5.82 9.48 25.81
C TYR A 82 4.42 9.08 26.31
N ALA A 83 3.49 8.93 25.38
CA ALA A 83 2.19 8.30 25.56
C ALA A 83 2.06 7.13 24.59
N ASP A 84 1.42 6.04 25.01
CA ASP A 84 1.20 4.83 24.23
C ASP A 84 -0.29 4.65 23.85
N GLY A 85 -0.56 3.74 22.93
CA GLY A 85 -1.94 3.33 22.58
C GLY A 85 -2.67 4.29 21.68
N ILE A 86 -1.96 5.08 20.88
CA ILE A 86 -2.54 6.15 20.06
C ILE A 86 -2.71 5.64 18.61
N THR A 87 -3.88 5.88 18.04
CA THR A 87 -4.07 5.75 16.59
C THR A 87 -3.59 7.02 15.90
N ILE A 88 -2.57 6.92 15.06
CA ILE A 88 -2.06 8.04 14.26
C ILE A 88 -2.63 7.93 12.86
N VAL A 89 -3.38 8.93 12.42
CA VAL A 89 -3.93 8.98 11.07
C VAL A 89 -3.11 9.95 10.23
N TRP A 90 -2.44 9.42 9.22
CA TRP A 90 -1.66 10.19 8.28
C TRP A 90 -2.54 10.71 7.15
N ILE A 91 -2.54 12.03 6.96
CA ILE A 91 -3.31 12.70 5.91
C ILE A 91 -2.39 13.52 5.01
N ALA A 92 -2.70 13.54 3.73
CA ALA A 92 -1.97 14.34 2.76
C ALA A 92 -2.92 14.97 1.73
N ARG A 93 -2.47 16.05 1.11
CA ARG A 93 -3.22 16.71 0.05
C ARG A 93 -3.03 15.97 -1.27
N LYS A 94 -4.08 15.33 -1.75
CA LYS A 94 -4.09 14.63 -3.05
C LYS A 94 -4.26 15.62 -4.21
N ARG A 95 -5.16 16.60 -4.03
CA ARG A 95 -5.46 17.70 -4.97
C ARG A 95 -5.80 18.97 -4.17
N LYS A 96 -5.93 20.10 -4.86
CA LYS A 96 -6.36 21.36 -4.22
C LYS A 96 -7.69 21.13 -3.47
N ASN A 97 -7.70 21.44 -2.18
CA ASN A 97 -8.82 21.25 -1.23
C ASN A 97 -9.26 19.81 -0.98
N GLU A 98 -8.47 18.82 -1.38
CA GLU A 98 -8.76 17.41 -1.16
C GLU A 98 -7.64 16.77 -0.31
N ASN A 99 -7.88 16.66 0.99
CA ASN A 99 -7.03 15.92 1.90
C ASN A 99 -7.56 14.50 2.05
N VAL A 100 -6.72 13.50 1.90
CA VAL A 100 -7.08 12.09 2.01
C VAL A 100 -6.30 11.40 3.10
N ILE A 101 -6.86 10.33 3.67
CA ILE A 101 -6.12 9.41 4.53
C ILE A 101 -5.17 8.63 3.63
N VAL A 102 -3.86 8.72 3.92
CA VAL A 102 -2.83 7.95 3.21
C VAL A 102 -2.43 6.70 3.96
N GLY A 103 -2.75 6.62 5.25
CA GLY A 103 -2.49 5.46 6.08
C GLY A 103 -2.64 5.78 7.56
N TRP A 104 -2.33 4.80 8.41
CA TRP A 104 -2.38 4.97 9.87
C TRP A 104 -1.35 4.08 10.58
N TYR A 105 -1.08 4.44 11.82
CA TYR A 105 -0.37 3.62 12.78
C TYR A 105 -1.35 3.20 13.88
N GLU A 106 -1.28 1.95 14.30
CA GLU A 106 -2.06 1.43 15.43
C GLU A 106 -1.17 1.31 16.66
N ASN A 107 -1.79 1.49 17.83
CA ASN A 107 -1.12 1.35 19.12
C ASN A 107 0.24 2.06 19.19
N ALA A 108 0.30 3.26 18.60
CA ALA A 108 1.54 3.99 18.43
C ALA A 108 1.99 4.65 19.74
N ARG A 109 3.29 4.82 19.86
CA ARG A 109 3.96 5.62 20.87
C ARG A 109 4.23 7.02 20.33
N LEU A 110 3.73 8.05 21.01
CA LEU A 110 3.96 9.46 20.73
C LEU A 110 4.96 10.02 21.76
N PHE A 111 6.10 10.46 21.32
CA PHE A 111 7.13 11.06 22.18
C PHE A 111 6.88 12.55 22.40
N ARG A 112 7.10 13.00 23.63
CA ARG A 112 7.04 14.43 23.99
C ARG A 112 8.05 15.27 23.22
N LYS A 113 9.27 14.77 23.10
CA LYS A 113 10.37 15.41 22.38
C LYS A 113 10.73 14.61 21.15
N ILE A 114 11.25 15.29 20.15
CA ILE A 114 11.81 14.68 18.96
C ILE A 114 12.90 13.67 19.35
N GLN A 115 12.90 12.53 18.69
CA GLN A 115 13.85 11.44 18.90
C GLN A 115 14.75 11.31 17.68
N LYS A 116 15.98 10.86 17.88
CA LYS A 116 16.87 10.48 16.78
C LYS A 116 16.60 9.04 16.37
N ILE A 117 16.65 8.79 15.08
CA ILE A 117 16.59 7.43 14.54
C ILE A 117 17.76 6.60 15.09
N PRO A 118 17.53 5.36 15.54
CA PRO A 118 18.60 4.47 15.97
C PRO A 118 19.67 4.26 14.89
N GLU A 119 20.95 4.21 15.27
CA GLU A 119 22.06 4.00 14.32
C GLU A 119 21.90 2.71 13.50
N THR A 120 21.39 1.64 14.11
CA THR A 120 21.09 0.37 13.43
C THR A 120 20.08 0.49 12.29
N VAL A 121 19.24 1.54 12.31
CA VAL A 121 18.28 1.88 11.26
C VAL A 121 18.95 2.75 10.20
N LEU A 122 19.79 3.70 10.62
CA LEU A 122 20.51 4.57 9.68
C LEU A 122 21.46 3.79 8.77
N ASP A 123 22.10 2.74 9.29
CA ASP A 123 23.00 1.89 8.51
C ASP A 123 22.29 1.12 7.39
N LYS A 124 20.99 0.96 7.49
CA LYS A 124 20.15 0.29 6.48
C LYS A 124 19.59 1.23 5.41
N ARG A 125 19.84 2.52 5.53
CA ARG A 125 19.37 3.54 4.58
C ARG A 125 20.46 3.88 3.57
N ASP A 126 20.07 4.03 2.31
CA ASP A 126 20.97 4.50 1.24
C ASP A 126 21.45 5.93 1.50
N ASP A 127 20.56 6.76 2.06
CA ASP A 127 20.93 8.07 2.55
C ASP A 127 21.19 8.01 4.07
N LYS A 128 22.40 8.27 4.46
CA LYS A 128 22.85 8.30 5.87
C LYS A 128 22.50 9.62 6.58
N SER A 129 21.51 10.37 6.10
CA SER A 129 21.09 11.59 6.74
C SER A 129 20.43 11.30 8.10
N LYS A 130 20.68 12.19 9.08
CA LYS A 130 20.15 12.05 10.44
C LYS A 130 18.66 12.39 10.43
N TYR A 131 17.83 11.37 10.36
CA TYR A 131 16.39 11.54 10.49
C TYR A 131 15.96 11.54 11.95
N GLU A 132 14.89 12.26 12.19
CA GLU A 132 14.26 12.41 13.50
C GLU A 132 12.80 11.95 13.42
N PHE A 133 12.22 11.56 14.56
CA PHE A 133 10.83 11.11 14.63
C PHE A 133 10.17 11.52 15.93
N PHE A 134 8.85 11.61 15.95
CA PHE A 134 8.03 11.80 17.15
C PHE A 134 7.19 10.58 17.50
N ILE A 135 7.02 9.65 16.55
CA ILE A 135 6.07 8.57 16.63
C ILE A 135 6.75 7.26 16.26
N SER A 136 6.48 6.21 17.01
CA SER A 136 6.89 4.85 16.61
C SER A 136 5.77 3.86 16.81
N THR A 137 5.76 2.81 15.99
CA THR A 137 4.81 1.70 16.09
C THR A 137 5.40 0.42 15.50
N ASP A 138 4.82 -0.71 15.86
CA ASP A 138 5.06 -2.00 15.21
C ASP A 138 3.96 -2.32 14.18
N LYS A 139 2.91 -1.47 14.10
CA LYS A 139 1.77 -1.65 13.20
C LYS A 139 1.48 -0.40 12.40
N ALA A 140 1.81 -0.43 11.12
CA ALA A 140 1.52 0.62 10.16
C ALA A 140 0.78 0.07 8.94
N VAL A 141 -0.25 0.77 8.51
CA VAL A 141 -1.00 0.47 7.29
C VAL A 141 -0.87 1.65 6.34
N LEU A 142 -0.27 1.45 5.20
CA LEU A 142 -0.27 2.39 4.09
C LEU A 142 -1.42 2.03 3.14
N VAL A 143 -2.32 2.98 2.91
CA VAL A 143 -3.43 2.80 1.95
C VAL A 143 -2.86 2.93 0.55
N SER A 144 -3.16 1.96 -0.32
CA SER A 144 -2.76 2.04 -1.72
C SER A 144 -3.41 3.25 -2.42
N GLU A 145 -2.71 3.83 -3.40
CA GLU A 145 -3.07 5.14 -3.96
C GLU A 145 -4.50 5.19 -4.50
N GLU A 146 -4.95 4.12 -5.16
CA GLU A 146 -6.30 3.97 -5.70
C GLU A 146 -7.38 3.86 -4.61
N LYS A 147 -7.05 3.34 -3.43
CA LYS A 147 -7.96 3.19 -2.28
C LYS A 147 -8.00 4.41 -1.35
N ARG A 148 -7.23 5.47 -1.62
CA ARG A 148 -7.25 6.73 -0.88
C ARG A 148 -8.48 7.55 -1.23
N THR A 149 -9.66 7.05 -0.84
CA THR A 149 -10.97 7.63 -1.17
C THR A 149 -11.61 8.38 0.00
N PHE A 150 -11.13 8.18 1.23
CA PHE A 150 -11.64 8.90 2.39
C PHE A 150 -11.14 10.35 2.38
N VAL A 151 -12.01 11.28 2.02
CA VAL A 151 -11.69 12.70 1.90
C VAL A 151 -12.07 13.45 3.18
N ILE A 152 -11.10 14.18 3.74
CA ILE A 152 -11.34 15.11 4.85
C ILE A 152 -11.34 16.53 4.29
N ASN A 153 -12.56 17.04 4.02
CA ASN A 153 -12.78 18.37 3.46
C ASN A 153 -12.54 19.46 4.52
N LYS A 154 -11.30 19.64 4.90
CA LYS A 154 -10.89 20.63 5.88
C LYS A 154 -9.55 21.25 5.53
N THR A 155 -9.42 22.55 5.80
CA THR A 155 -8.13 23.22 5.79
C THR A 155 -7.41 22.96 7.12
N PHE A 156 -6.30 22.28 7.07
CA PHE A 156 -5.44 22.07 8.23
C PHE A 156 -4.45 23.22 8.33
N HIS A 157 -4.59 24.05 9.37
CA HIS A 157 -3.64 25.14 9.64
C HIS A 157 -2.38 24.63 10.33
N ASN A 158 -2.47 23.51 11.07
CA ASN A 158 -1.38 22.86 11.76
C ASN A 158 -1.03 21.53 11.08
N THR A 159 0.21 21.09 11.26
CA THR A 159 0.69 19.80 10.76
C THR A 159 0.19 18.61 11.58
N TRP A 160 -0.32 18.85 12.79
CA TRP A 160 -0.96 17.84 13.63
C TRP A 160 -2.27 18.40 14.20
N TYR A 161 -3.24 17.53 14.43
CA TYR A 161 -4.59 17.90 14.81
C TYR A 161 -5.27 16.80 15.62
N ASN A 162 -5.98 17.20 16.68
CA ASN A 162 -6.82 16.32 17.47
C ASN A 162 -8.25 16.86 17.49
N PRO A 163 -9.18 16.26 16.73
CA PRO A 163 -10.58 16.65 16.71
C PRO A 163 -11.31 16.02 17.90
N LYS A 164 -11.58 16.80 18.95
CA LYS A 164 -12.33 16.25 20.12
C LYS A 164 -13.77 15.90 19.79
N ASN A 165 -14.48 16.74 19.09
CA ASN A 165 -15.92 16.59 18.82
C ASN A 165 -16.27 17.19 17.44
N GLU A 166 -15.39 17.01 16.47
CA GLU A 166 -15.64 17.54 15.14
C GLU A 166 -16.66 16.69 14.41
N LYS A 167 -17.67 17.36 13.85
CA LYS A 167 -18.67 16.74 13.00
C LYS A 167 -18.38 17.01 11.53
N LEU A 168 -18.60 15.98 10.74
CA LEU A 168 -18.62 16.08 9.29
C LEU A 168 -19.93 16.73 8.80
N PRO A 169 -20.01 17.17 7.52
CA PRO A 169 -21.24 17.74 6.95
C PRO A 169 -22.47 16.83 7.06
N ASN A 170 -22.28 15.52 7.12
CA ASN A 170 -23.33 14.52 7.33
C ASN A 170 -23.81 14.39 8.79
N GLY A 171 -23.26 15.20 9.71
CA GLY A 171 -23.60 15.22 11.13
C GLY A 171 -22.92 14.17 12.00
N LYS A 172 -22.18 13.22 11.43
CA LYS A 172 -21.41 12.22 12.16
C LYS A 172 -20.09 12.78 12.68
N TYR A 173 -19.54 12.21 13.75
CA TYR A 173 -18.25 12.62 14.26
C TYR A 173 -17.12 12.11 13.36
N LEU A 174 -16.13 12.96 13.11
CA LEU A 174 -14.97 12.62 12.25
C LEU A 174 -14.25 11.39 12.76
N ASN A 175 -14.01 11.29 14.08
CA ASN A 175 -13.29 10.17 14.67
C ASN A 175 -14.04 8.83 14.46
N ASP A 176 -15.37 8.84 14.59
CA ASP A 176 -16.17 7.63 14.41
C ASP A 176 -16.13 7.14 12.97
N GLU A 177 -16.28 8.04 12.01
CA GLU A 177 -16.19 7.70 10.58
C GLU A 177 -14.80 7.21 10.18
N VAL A 178 -13.75 7.80 10.75
CA VAL A 178 -12.37 7.36 10.49
C VAL A 178 -12.09 6.01 11.13
N LEU A 179 -12.55 5.75 12.36
CA LEU A 179 -12.41 4.43 13.00
C LEU A 179 -13.22 3.36 12.25
N GLU A 180 -14.40 3.71 11.76
CA GLU A 180 -15.20 2.81 10.91
C GLU A 180 -14.48 2.52 9.59
N TYR A 181 -13.88 3.52 8.96
CA TYR A 181 -13.06 3.36 7.74
C TYR A 181 -11.86 2.42 7.98
N ILE A 182 -11.10 2.64 9.07
CA ILE A 182 -9.97 1.78 9.47
C ILE A 182 -10.45 0.34 9.67
N LYS A 183 -11.51 0.14 10.45
CA LYS A 183 -12.09 -1.18 10.74
C LYS A 183 -12.57 -1.90 9.48
N ASN A 184 -13.23 -1.19 8.57
CA ASN A 184 -13.72 -1.77 7.32
C ASN A 184 -12.56 -2.11 6.39
N TYR A 185 -11.54 -1.27 6.31
CA TYR A 185 -10.33 -1.56 5.57
C TYR A 185 -9.64 -2.81 6.09
N ASP A 186 -9.53 -2.97 7.42
CA ASP A 186 -8.96 -4.16 8.07
C ASP A 186 -9.83 -5.39 7.88
N SER A 187 -11.17 -5.25 7.90
CA SER A 187 -12.08 -6.37 7.67
C SER A 187 -12.02 -6.89 6.23
N GLU A 188 -11.93 -6.01 5.23
CA GLU A 188 -11.67 -6.41 3.84
C GLU A 188 -10.34 -7.15 3.72
N GLN A 189 -9.31 -6.71 4.48
CA GLN A 189 -8.02 -7.39 4.55
C GLN A 189 -8.16 -8.77 5.21
N ASN A 190 -8.90 -8.83 6.33
CA ASN A 190 -9.12 -10.06 7.11
C ASN A 190 -10.03 -11.05 6.40
N ASP A 191 -11.09 -10.61 5.69
CA ASP A 191 -11.95 -11.48 4.87
C ASP A 191 -11.18 -12.14 3.74
N PHE A 192 -10.24 -11.42 3.15
CA PHE A 192 -9.32 -11.99 2.18
C PHE A 192 -8.37 -13.01 2.85
N ILE A 193 -7.84 -12.68 4.04
CA ILE A 193 -6.99 -13.57 4.83
C ILE A 193 -7.79 -14.79 5.30
N SER A 194 -9.05 -14.64 5.73
CA SER A 194 -9.91 -15.74 6.17
C SER A 194 -10.31 -16.67 5.03
N LYS A 195 -10.50 -16.14 3.82
CA LYS A 195 -10.71 -16.94 2.60
C LYS A 195 -9.49 -17.77 2.23
N ILE A 196 -8.28 -17.29 2.60
CA ILE A 196 -7.04 -18.06 2.45
C ILE A 196 -6.82 -19.00 3.63
N SER A 197 -7.27 -18.65 4.85
CA SER A 197 -7.04 -19.40 6.10
C SER A 197 -8.12 -20.42 6.46
N SER A 198 -9.05 -20.72 5.57
CA SER A 198 -9.82 -21.97 5.65
C SER A 198 -8.92 -23.22 5.51
N GLU A 199 -7.62 -23.02 5.26
CA GLU A 199 -6.53 -23.99 5.38
C GLU A 199 -5.68 -23.56 6.59
N ASN A 200 -5.77 -24.29 7.70
CA ASN A 200 -5.06 -24.14 8.99
C ASN A 200 -3.64 -23.51 8.91
N ILE A 201 -3.51 -22.20 9.18
CA ILE A 201 -2.22 -21.50 9.14
C ILE A 201 -2.02 -20.66 10.41
N GLU A 202 -0.99 -20.95 11.22
CA GLU A 202 -0.68 -20.28 12.49
C GLU A 202 0.51 -19.30 12.43
N GLY A 203 0.39 -18.18 13.15
CA GLY A 203 1.49 -17.31 13.60
C GLY A 203 2.38 -16.67 12.52
N LYS A 204 3.54 -17.23 12.22
CA LYS A 204 4.54 -16.69 11.27
C LYS A 204 4.03 -16.59 9.82
N GLU A 205 3.06 -17.39 9.45
CA GLU A 205 2.47 -17.42 8.10
C GLU A 205 1.55 -16.23 7.85
N LYS A 206 0.94 -15.66 8.90
CA LYS A 206 0.14 -14.44 8.80
C LYS A 206 0.99 -13.24 8.37
N ASP A 207 2.19 -13.11 8.90
CA ASP A 207 3.13 -12.04 8.51
C ASP A 207 3.65 -12.24 7.07
N VAL A 208 3.81 -13.49 6.64
CA VAL A 208 4.16 -13.83 5.26
C VAL A 208 3.04 -13.45 4.29
N LEU A 209 1.78 -13.65 4.67
CA LEU A 209 0.61 -13.31 3.84
C LEU A 209 0.41 -11.78 3.72
N VAL A 210 0.63 -11.03 4.81
CA VAL A 210 0.59 -9.56 4.77
C VAL A 210 1.72 -9.02 3.87
N LYS A 211 2.94 -9.56 3.99
CA LYS A 211 4.04 -9.24 3.05
C LYS A 211 3.72 -9.62 1.61
N ALA A 212 3.09 -10.78 1.41
CA ALA A 212 2.67 -11.24 0.09
C ALA A 212 1.68 -10.26 -0.57
N ARG A 213 0.75 -9.68 0.20
CA ARG A 213 -0.23 -8.74 -0.32
C ARG A 213 0.34 -7.36 -0.62
N VAL A 214 1.22 -6.85 0.23
CA VAL A 214 1.97 -5.60 -0.06
C VAL A 214 2.77 -5.78 -1.35
N ASN A 215 3.42 -6.94 -1.50
CA ASN A 215 4.17 -7.28 -2.71
C ASN A 215 3.26 -7.41 -3.95
N GLN A 216 2.04 -7.96 -3.81
CA GLN A 216 1.05 -7.99 -4.89
C GLN A 216 0.58 -6.60 -5.31
N SER A 217 0.38 -5.68 -4.36
CA SER A 217 0.02 -4.30 -4.67
C SER A 217 1.13 -3.60 -5.46
N VAL A 218 2.38 -3.70 -5.02
CA VAL A 218 3.55 -3.14 -5.72
C VAL A 218 3.74 -3.78 -7.11
N PHE A 219 3.60 -5.09 -7.20
CA PHE A 219 3.67 -5.83 -8.47
C PHE A 219 2.60 -5.35 -9.46
N ARG A 220 1.34 -5.25 -9.02
CA ARG A 220 0.23 -4.74 -9.83
C ARG A 220 0.49 -3.33 -10.34
N GLU A 221 0.94 -2.44 -9.48
CA GLU A 221 1.21 -1.05 -9.85
C GLU A 221 2.33 -0.92 -10.88
N ASN A 222 3.38 -1.73 -10.74
CA ASN A 222 4.47 -1.76 -11.71
C ASN A 222 4.01 -2.29 -13.06
N LEU A 223 3.10 -3.28 -13.08
CA LEU A 223 2.51 -3.77 -14.33
C LEU A 223 1.57 -2.74 -14.96
N LEU A 224 0.75 -2.04 -14.18
CA LEU A 224 -0.08 -0.94 -14.68
C LEU A 224 0.76 0.12 -15.39
N LYS A 225 1.91 0.48 -14.83
CA LYS A 225 2.86 1.41 -15.46
C LYS A 225 3.49 0.81 -16.72
N LYS A 226 4.03 -0.41 -16.63
CA LYS A 226 4.70 -1.09 -17.77
C LYS A 226 3.80 -1.21 -18.99
N TYR A 227 2.51 -1.46 -18.78
CA TYR A 227 1.52 -1.64 -19.86
C TYR A 227 0.59 -0.44 -20.07
N ASN A 228 0.97 0.77 -19.60
CA ASN A 228 0.19 2.00 -19.77
C ASN A 228 -1.29 1.87 -19.36
N ASN A 229 -1.56 1.14 -18.27
CA ASN A 229 -2.92 0.83 -17.79
C ASN A 229 -3.82 0.12 -18.83
N GLN A 230 -3.25 -0.72 -19.66
CA GLN A 230 -3.99 -1.45 -20.70
C GLN A 230 -3.68 -2.95 -20.68
N CYS A 231 -4.68 -3.75 -20.98
CA CYS A 231 -4.48 -5.17 -21.24
C CYS A 231 -3.51 -5.37 -22.43
N CYS A 232 -2.44 -6.13 -22.24
CA CYS A 232 -1.42 -6.33 -23.27
C CYS A 232 -1.91 -7.07 -24.53
N LEU A 233 -3.13 -7.67 -24.50
CA LEU A 233 -3.72 -8.35 -25.65
C LEU A 233 -4.80 -7.52 -26.34
N CYS A 234 -5.78 -6.98 -25.60
CA CYS A 234 -6.95 -6.32 -26.20
C CYS A 234 -7.02 -4.82 -25.92
N GLN A 235 -6.03 -4.26 -25.24
CA GLN A 235 -5.93 -2.83 -24.91
C GLN A 235 -7.10 -2.29 -24.06
N LEU A 236 -7.90 -3.15 -23.43
CA LEU A 236 -8.89 -2.72 -22.44
C LEU A 236 -8.21 -1.90 -21.35
N SER A 237 -8.73 -0.69 -21.06
CA SER A 237 -8.10 0.29 -20.16
C SER A 237 -8.91 0.61 -18.91
N ILE A 238 -9.92 -0.20 -18.58
CA ILE A 238 -10.72 -0.04 -17.36
C ILE A 238 -9.94 -0.69 -16.19
N PRO A 239 -9.41 0.08 -15.22
CA PRO A 239 -8.52 -0.45 -14.19
C PRO A 239 -9.12 -1.59 -13.36
N ASP A 240 -10.43 -1.53 -13.07
CA ASP A 240 -11.14 -2.54 -12.27
C ASP A 240 -11.26 -3.90 -12.99
N LEU A 241 -11.10 -3.92 -14.31
CA LEU A 241 -11.13 -5.12 -15.12
C LEU A 241 -9.73 -5.66 -15.49
N LEU A 242 -8.67 -4.96 -15.05
CA LEU A 242 -7.29 -5.37 -15.28
C LEU A 242 -6.76 -6.23 -14.12
N VAL A 243 -6.06 -7.29 -14.46
CA VAL A 243 -5.44 -8.24 -13.53
C VAL A 243 -3.93 -8.26 -13.73
N ALA A 244 -3.19 -8.18 -12.64
CA ALA A 244 -1.74 -8.40 -12.63
C ALA A 244 -1.48 -9.91 -12.57
N SER A 245 -1.28 -10.51 -13.73
CA SER A 245 -1.13 -11.96 -13.91
C SER A 245 0.32 -12.38 -13.82
N HIS A 246 0.66 -13.34 -12.95
CA HIS A 246 2.01 -13.91 -12.92
C HIS A 246 2.23 -14.89 -14.05
N ILE A 247 3.37 -14.78 -14.75
CA ILE A 247 3.76 -15.71 -15.83
C ILE A 247 4.17 -17.06 -15.24
N LYS A 248 5.12 -17.06 -14.31
CA LYS A 248 5.42 -18.20 -13.43
C LYS A 248 4.55 -18.05 -12.18
N PRO A 249 3.67 -19.04 -11.88
CA PRO A 249 2.71 -18.91 -10.80
C PRO A 249 3.32 -18.52 -9.45
N TRP A 250 2.61 -17.69 -8.69
CA TRP A 250 3.00 -17.25 -7.34
C TRP A 250 3.41 -18.40 -6.42
N SER A 251 2.68 -19.51 -6.46
CA SER A 251 2.89 -20.67 -5.58
C SER A 251 4.25 -21.36 -5.74
N VAL A 252 4.88 -21.20 -6.91
CA VAL A 252 6.18 -21.81 -7.24
C VAL A 252 7.28 -20.79 -7.48
N SER A 253 6.98 -19.51 -7.30
CA SER A 253 7.93 -18.39 -7.40
C SER A 253 8.62 -18.13 -6.07
N ASP A 254 9.91 -17.81 -6.12
CA ASP A 254 10.64 -17.34 -4.94
C ASP A 254 10.27 -15.89 -4.58
N SER A 255 10.88 -15.35 -3.52
CA SER A 255 10.55 -14.02 -3.00
C SER A 255 10.86 -12.89 -3.99
N ASN A 256 11.89 -13.02 -4.82
CA ASN A 256 12.28 -12.03 -5.83
C ASN A 256 11.40 -12.15 -7.06
N GLU A 257 11.13 -13.37 -7.54
CA GLU A 257 10.27 -13.66 -8.67
C GLU A 257 8.82 -13.19 -8.45
N LYS A 258 8.33 -13.19 -7.20
CA LYS A 258 6.99 -12.71 -6.82
C LYS A 258 6.77 -11.23 -7.03
N ILE A 259 7.83 -10.43 -7.01
CA ILE A 259 7.76 -8.98 -7.17
C ILE A 259 8.38 -8.50 -8.48
N ASP A 260 9.02 -9.39 -9.23
CA ASP A 260 9.65 -9.06 -10.50
C ASP A 260 8.59 -8.72 -11.55
N VAL A 261 8.60 -7.50 -12.03
CA VAL A 261 7.70 -7.01 -13.08
C VAL A 261 7.82 -7.79 -14.39
N ASN A 262 8.98 -8.47 -14.60
CA ASN A 262 9.19 -9.32 -15.76
C ASN A 262 8.52 -10.69 -15.61
N ASN A 263 8.14 -11.07 -14.39
CA ASN A 263 7.30 -12.22 -14.13
C ASN A 263 5.80 -11.88 -14.25
N GLY A 264 5.43 -10.86 -14.98
CA GLY A 264 4.03 -10.42 -15.03
C GLY A 264 3.54 -9.91 -16.37
N LEU A 265 2.26 -10.16 -16.61
CA LEU A 265 1.45 -9.56 -17.67
C LEU A 265 0.30 -8.77 -17.06
N LEU A 266 -0.06 -7.65 -17.67
CA LEU A 266 -1.31 -6.96 -17.36
C LEU A 266 -2.38 -7.42 -18.34
N LEU A 267 -3.35 -8.15 -17.85
CA LEU A 267 -4.41 -8.76 -18.67
C LEU A 267 -5.79 -8.28 -18.20
N CYS A 268 -6.78 -8.24 -19.06
CA CYS A 268 -8.17 -8.17 -18.61
C CYS A 268 -8.60 -9.50 -17.96
N ALA A 269 -9.63 -9.46 -17.14
CA ALA A 269 -10.10 -10.65 -16.39
C ALA A 269 -10.34 -11.88 -17.26
N ASN A 270 -10.81 -11.69 -18.49
CA ASN A 270 -11.03 -12.78 -19.44
C ASN A 270 -9.71 -13.40 -19.94
N HIS A 271 -8.78 -12.56 -20.39
CA HIS A 271 -7.47 -13.03 -20.87
C HIS A 271 -6.59 -13.59 -19.76
N ASP A 272 -6.66 -13.00 -18.55
CA ASP A 272 -6.01 -13.54 -17.36
C ASP A 272 -6.47 -14.98 -17.10
N LYS A 273 -7.79 -15.21 -17.14
CA LYS A 273 -8.33 -16.55 -16.90
C LYS A 273 -7.89 -17.57 -17.93
N LEU A 274 -7.83 -17.19 -19.21
CA LEU A 274 -7.33 -18.06 -20.28
C LEU A 274 -5.84 -18.39 -20.07
N PHE A 275 -5.04 -17.40 -19.73
CA PHE A 275 -3.61 -17.55 -19.46
C PHE A 275 -3.36 -18.41 -18.21
N ASP A 276 -3.96 -18.05 -17.06
CA ASP A 276 -3.86 -18.79 -15.80
C ASP A 276 -4.25 -20.27 -15.95
N LYS A 277 -5.27 -20.56 -16.77
CA LYS A 277 -5.71 -21.93 -17.03
C LYS A 277 -4.90 -22.65 -18.10
N GLY A 278 -3.90 -21.98 -18.69
CA GLY A 278 -3.04 -22.54 -19.73
C GLY A 278 -3.75 -22.80 -21.05
N LEU A 279 -4.83 -22.08 -21.33
CA LEU A 279 -5.55 -22.16 -22.61
C LEU A 279 -4.91 -21.27 -23.67
N ILE A 280 -4.12 -20.28 -23.26
CA ILE A 280 -3.23 -19.50 -24.10
C ILE A 280 -1.85 -19.41 -23.48
N SER A 281 -0.83 -19.21 -24.32
CA SER A 281 0.54 -18.90 -23.94
C SER A 281 1.17 -18.06 -25.04
N PHE A 282 2.49 -17.78 -24.96
CA PHE A 282 3.21 -17.04 -25.99
C PHE A 282 4.52 -17.72 -26.34
N ASP A 283 4.89 -17.70 -27.62
CA ASP A 283 6.17 -18.22 -28.10
C ASP A 283 7.36 -17.31 -27.71
N GLU A 284 8.54 -17.61 -28.20
CA GLU A 284 9.76 -16.84 -27.89
C GLU A 284 9.77 -15.43 -28.50
N ASN A 285 8.96 -15.23 -29.54
CA ASN A 285 8.79 -13.96 -30.24
C ASN A 285 7.57 -13.16 -29.74
N GLY A 286 6.86 -13.68 -28.72
CA GLY A 286 5.65 -13.07 -28.17
C GLY A 286 4.37 -13.37 -28.96
N ASN A 287 4.40 -14.23 -29.98
CA ASN A 287 3.19 -14.61 -30.68
C ASN A 287 2.34 -15.55 -29.82
N ILE A 288 1.04 -15.41 -29.87
CA ILE A 288 0.12 -16.24 -29.07
C ILE A 288 0.18 -17.71 -29.50
N ILE A 289 0.16 -18.59 -28.52
CA ILE A 289 -0.05 -20.03 -28.68
C ILE A 289 -1.41 -20.36 -28.06
N ILE A 290 -2.31 -20.93 -28.86
CA ILE A 290 -3.69 -21.20 -28.46
C ILE A 290 -3.85 -22.72 -28.29
N SER A 291 -4.43 -23.14 -27.16
CA SER A 291 -4.74 -24.54 -26.89
C SER A 291 -5.78 -25.09 -27.87
N SER A 292 -5.57 -26.33 -28.29
CA SER A 292 -6.55 -27.09 -29.12
C SER A 292 -7.89 -27.30 -28.40
N LYS A 293 -7.97 -27.07 -27.11
CA LYS A 293 -9.20 -27.15 -26.30
C LYS A 293 -10.17 -25.99 -26.55
N LEU A 294 -9.70 -24.88 -27.14
CA LEU A 294 -10.56 -23.74 -27.49
C LEU A 294 -11.12 -23.95 -28.91
N SER A 295 -12.44 -24.04 -29.03
CA SER A 295 -13.13 -24.02 -30.32
C SER A 295 -12.98 -22.67 -31.01
N ASN A 296 -13.27 -22.58 -32.30
CA ASN A 296 -13.26 -21.32 -33.03
C ASN A 296 -14.26 -20.30 -32.43
N MET A 297 -15.38 -20.77 -31.92
CA MET A 297 -16.38 -19.94 -31.29
C MET A 297 -15.82 -19.38 -29.93
N ASP A 298 -15.15 -20.21 -29.13
CA ASP A 298 -14.55 -19.79 -27.87
C ASP A 298 -13.48 -18.69 -28.09
N LYS A 299 -12.68 -18.82 -29.18
CA LYS A 299 -11.69 -17.80 -29.53
C LYS A 299 -12.35 -16.46 -29.84
N ILE A 300 -13.42 -16.46 -30.63
CA ILE A 300 -14.19 -15.26 -30.99
C ILE A 300 -14.79 -14.61 -29.74
N LEU A 301 -15.51 -15.41 -28.92
CA LEU A 301 -16.16 -14.92 -27.70
C LEU A 301 -15.15 -14.41 -26.63
N SER A 302 -13.97 -14.97 -26.68
CA SER A 302 -12.87 -14.56 -25.77
C SER A 302 -12.00 -13.43 -26.32
N ASN A 303 -12.31 -12.92 -27.51
CA ASN A 303 -11.51 -11.90 -28.20
C ASN A 303 -10.04 -12.32 -28.38
N ILE A 304 -9.84 -13.59 -28.82
CA ILE A 304 -8.52 -14.17 -29.11
C ILE A 304 -8.39 -14.38 -30.62
N GLN A 305 -7.29 -13.87 -31.17
CA GLN A 305 -6.95 -14.02 -32.60
C GLN A 305 -5.59 -14.69 -32.73
N ASN A 306 -5.36 -15.39 -33.83
CA ASN A 306 -4.12 -16.14 -34.07
C ASN A 306 -2.91 -15.23 -34.30
N ASP A 307 -3.11 -13.96 -34.60
CA ASP A 307 -2.11 -12.93 -34.78
C ASP A 307 -1.86 -12.06 -33.53
N ASN A 308 -2.55 -12.36 -32.42
CA ASN A 308 -2.28 -11.68 -31.16
C ASN A 308 -0.80 -11.85 -30.77
N LYS A 309 -0.21 -10.75 -30.34
CA LYS A 309 1.20 -10.69 -29.97
C LYS A 309 1.41 -9.78 -28.76
N ILE A 310 2.37 -10.16 -27.90
CA ILE A 310 2.86 -9.31 -26.80
C ILE A 310 4.33 -9.00 -27.00
N GLU A 311 4.80 -7.93 -26.37
CA GLU A 311 6.24 -7.66 -26.27
C GLU A 311 6.84 -8.56 -25.18
N LEU A 312 7.84 -9.36 -25.54
CA LEU A 312 8.61 -10.18 -24.62
C LEU A 312 10.08 -9.80 -24.67
N ASP A 313 10.60 -9.30 -23.56
CA ASP A 313 12.04 -9.15 -23.36
C ASP A 313 12.70 -10.48 -22.93
N TYR A 314 14.03 -10.48 -22.85
CA TYR A 314 14.81 -11.66 -22.44
C TYR A 314 14.41 -12.20 -21.06
N ASN A 315 14.18 -11.31 -20.09
CA ASN A 315 13.85 -11.71 -18.72
C ASN A 315 12.46 -12.32 -18.64
N MET A 316 11.47 -11.70 -19.32
CA MET A 316 10.11 -12.23 -19.43
C MET A 316 10.09 -13.60 -20.10
N ASN A 317 10.93 -13.82 -21.11
CA ASN A 317 10.98 -15.08 -21.83
C ASN A 317 11.44 -16.26 -20.93
N ASN A 318 12.25 -16.01 -19.92
CA ASN A 318 12.62 -17.03 -18.96
C ASN A 318 11.42 -17.53 -18.15
N TYR A 319 10.55 -16.63 -17.71
CA TYR A 319 9.29 -16.96 -17.04
C TYR A 319 8.30 -17.63 -18.02
N MET A 320 8.23 -17.13 -19.27
CA MET A 320 7.34 -17.67 -20.28
C MET A 320 7.72 -19.10 -20.69
N LYS A 321 9.02 -19.47 -20.68
CA LYS A 321 9.47 -20.87 -20.83
C LYS A 321 8.86 -21.79 -19.77
N TYR A 322 8.79 -21.31 -18.51
CA TYR A 322 8.13 -22.05 -17.43
C TYR A 322 6.66 -22.24 -17.73
N HIS A 323 5.94 -21.17 -18.14
CA HIS A 323 4.52 -21.21 -18.45
C HIS A 323 4.21 -22.18 -19.60
N ARG A 324 4.97 -22.11 -20.69
CA ARG A 324 4.85 -23.03 -21.83
C ARG A 324 5.03 -24.50 -21.44
N ARG A 325 5.97 -24.76 -20.54
CA ARG A 325 6.34 -26.13 -20.17
C ARG A 325 5.39 -26.76 -19.15
N TYR A 326 4.92 -25.99 -18.18
CA TYR A 326 4.26 -26.56 -17.00
C TYR A 326 2.79 -26.15 -16.85
N ILE A 327 2.38 -25.06 -17.49
CA ILE A 327 1.03 -24.52 -17.36
C ILE A 327 0.21 -24.69 -18.63
N PHE A 328 0.84 -24.43 -19.80
CA PHE A 328 0.15 -24.47 -21.07
C PHE A 328 -0.36 -25.87 -21.41
N LYS A 329 -1.61 -25.98 -21.85
CA LYS A 329 -2.30 -27.21 -22.24
C LYS A 329 -2.38 -27.25 -23.76
N LYS A 330 -1.64 -28.16 -24.35
CA LYS A 330 -1.63 -28.37 -25.79
C LYS A 330 -3.00 -28.86 -26.31
#